data_0c5cb26ca3de5f2b4a6a39500fcec9e1
#
_entry.id   0c5cb26ca3de5f2b4a6a39500fcec9e1
#
_cell.length_a   1.000
_cell.length_b   1.000
_cell.length_c   1.000
_cell.angle_alpha   90.00
_cell.angle_beta   90.00
_cell.angle_gamma   90.00
#
_symmetry.space_group_name_H-M   'P 1'
#
loop_
_entity.id
_entity.type
_entity.pdbx_description
1 polymer ?
#
loop_
_entity_poly.entity_id
_entity_poly.type
_entity_poly.pdbx_seq_one_letter_code
_entity_poly.pdbx_strand_id
1 'polypeptide(L)'
;EALSAAEKAKEEMAELTANNEKILSDARIERDGIIKEAREIKNKTISEAKEKASEEAEKIISSAKEQINNEKMKAMTELKNQVADIAITMAEKIVKSELKDADKQKDLISEALKKQMN
;
A
#
# COMPACT_ATOMS: atom_id res chain seq x y z
N GLU A 1 44.14 75.09 -2.03
CA GLU A 1 42.74 74.80 -1.62
C GLU A 1 42.01 73.97 -2.67
N ALA A 2 42.14 74.26 -3.96
CA ALA A 2 41.53 73.44 -5.02
C ALA A 2 42.12 72.02 -5.09
N LEU A 3 43.44 71.87 -4.84
CA LEU A 3 44.14 70.61 -4.74
C LEU A 3 43.66 69.76 -3.54
N SER A 4 43.40 70.42 -2.41
CA SER A 4 42.90 69.77 -1.20
C SER A 4 41.47 69.23 -1.38
N ALA A 5 40.61 69.97 -2.10
CA ALA A 5 39.27 69.57 -2.44
C ALA A 5 39.25 68.40 -3.44
N ALA A 6 40.17 68.42 -4.42
CA ALA A 6 40.35 67.34 -5.38
C ALA A 6 40.85 66.06 -4.73
N GLU A 7 41.78 66.17 -3.78
CA GLU A 7 42.27 65.04 -2.99
C GLU A 7 41.19 64.41 -2.12
N LYS A 8 40.38 65.24 -1.46
CA LYS A 8 39.23 64.78 -0.69
C LYS A 8 38.24 64.04 -1.56
N ALA A 9 37.92 64.59 -2.75
CA ALA A 9 37.01 63.96 -3.69
C ALA A 9 37.54 62.62 -4.15
N LYS A 10 38.88 62.48 -4.40
CA LYS A 10 39.52 61.18 -4.73
C LYS A 10 39.42 60.20 -3.59
N GLU A 11 39.65 60.61 -2.36
CA GLU A 11 39.54 59.74 -1.18
C GLU A 11 38.11 59.25 -0.99
N GLU A 12 37.15 60.13 -1.13
CA GLU A 12 35.71 59.78 -1.01
C GLU A 12 35.30 58.80 -2.13
N MET A 13 35.77 59.02 -3.34
CA MET A 13 35.53 58.10 -4.47
C MET A 13 36.18 56.73 -4.21
N ALA A 14 37.39 56.70 -3.67
CA ALA A 14 38.10 55.45 -3.33
C ALA A 14 37.35 54.69 -2.24
N GLU A 15 36.86 55.40 -1.20
CA GLU A 15 36.07 54.80 -0.13
C GLU A 15 34.73 54.26 -0.65
N LEU A 16 34.04 54.98 -1.51
CA LEU A 16 32.80 54.51 -2.16
C LEU A 16 33.04 53.27 -3.00
N THR A 17 34.11 53.24 -3.79
CA THR A 17 34.50 52.07 -4.61
C THR A 17 34.79 50.89 -3.71
N ALA A 18 35.59 51.07 -2.67
CA ALA A 18 35.90 49.99 -1.71
C ALA A 18 34.69 49.48 -1.00
N ASN A 19 33.76 50.34 -0.58
CA ASN A 19 32.48 49.96 0.05
C ASN A 19 31.59 49.20 -0.92
N ASN A 20 31.50 49.64 -2.18
CA ASN A 20 30.76 48.95 -3.21
C ASN A 20 31.31 47.57 -3.50
N GLU A 21 32.62 47.41 -3.58
CA GLU A 21 33.27 46.12 -3.77
C GLU A 21 32.98 45.18 -2.58
N LYS A 22 33.05 45.72 -1.36
CA LYS A 22 32.71 44.95 -0.15
C LYS A 22 31.25 44.52 -0.13
N ILE A 23 30.32 45.40 -0.47
CA ILE A 23 28.91 45.08 -0.55
C ILE A 23 28.64 44.01 -1.59
N LEU A 24 29.28 44.08 -2.77
CA LEU A 24 29.16 43.06 -3.81
C LEU A 24 29.75 41.71 -3.38
N SER A 25 30.89 41.73 -2.71
CA SER A 25 31.54 40.54 -2.16
C SER A 25 30.65 39.86 -1.12
N ASP A 26 30.15 40.64 -0.16
CA ASP A 26 29.26 40.17 0.89
C ASP A 26 27.94 39.61 0.29
N ALA A 27 27.41 40.30 -0.71
CA ALA A 27 26.20 39.84 -1.41
C ALA A 27 26.42 38.50 -2.13
N ARG A 28 27.60 38.31 -2.74
CA ARG A 28 27.96 37.04 -3.38
C ARG A 28 28.09 35.90 -2.37
N ILE A 29 28.71 36.17 -1.23
CA ILE A 29 28.85 35.19 -0.16
C ILE A 29 27.49 34.79 0.39
N GLU A 30 26.63 35.79 0.61
CA GLU A 30 25.27 35.56 1.08
C GLU A 30 24.45 34.77 0.05
N ARG A 31 24.53 35.12 -1.23
CA ARG A 31 23.90 34.40 -2.32
C ARG A 31 24.36 32.92 -2.36
N ASP A 32 25.69 32.69 -2.28
CA ASP A 32 26.22 31.33 -2.31
C ASP A 32 25.77 30.53 -1.09
N GLY A 33 25.71 31.18 0.08
CA GLY A 33 25.15 30.58 1.29
C GLY A 33 23.68 30.18 1.15
N ILE A 34 22.87 31.07 0.57
CA ILE A 34 21.44 30.80 0.31
C ILE A 34 21.27 29.62 -0.67
N ILE A 35 22.05 29.60 -1.75
CA ILE A 35 22.03 28.52 -2.74
C ILE A 35 22.43 27.19 -2.09
N LYS A 36 23.46 27.20 -1.28
CA LYS A 36 23.91 26.01 -0.55
C LYS A 36 22.84 25.49 0.39
N GLU A 37 22.27 26.38 1.18
CA GLU A 37 21.19 26.04 2.10
C GLU A 37 19.95 25.50 1.36
N ALA A 38 19.57 26.14 0.24
CA ALA A 38 18.47 25.69 -0.60
C ALA A 38 18.71 24.28 -1.16
N ARG A 39 19.95 23.99 -1.57
CA ARG A 39 20.31 22.63 -2.03
C ARG A 39 20.25 21.59 -0.91
N GLU A 40 20.69 21.93 0.28
CA GLU A 40 20.60 21.06 1.45
C GLU A 40 19.14 20.76 1.81
N ILE A 41 18.29 21.80 1.82
CA ILE A 41 16.84 21.65 2.07
C ILE A 41 16.20 20.81 0.98
N LYS A 42 16.54 21.05 -0.28
CA LYS A 42 16.07 20.27 -1.42
C LYS A 42 16.41 18.78 -1.24
N ASN A 43 17.68 18.48 -0.97
CA ASN A 43 18.14 17.10 -0.84
C ASN A 43 17.49 16.40 0.36
N LYS A 44 17.36 17.10 1.48
CA LYS A 44 16.68 16.61 2.67
C LYS A 44 15.20 16.34 2.40
N THR A 45 14.53 17.27 1.73
CA THR A 45 13.09 17.13 1.39
C THR A 45 12.86 15.95 0.46
N ILE A 46 13.72 15.78 -0.55
CA ILE A 46 13.63 14.62 -1.48
C ILE A 46 13.88 13.32 -0.74
N SER A 47 14.88 13.27 0.12
CA SER A 47 15.21 12.07 0.91
C SER A 47 14.06 11.68 1.85
N GLU A 48 13.50 12.65 2.56
CA GLU A 48 12.36 12.43 3.45
C GLU A 48 11.10 12.00 2.68
N ALA A 49 10.87 12.61 1.51
CA ALA A 49 9.74 12.24 0.66
C ALA A 49 9.88 10.80 0.12
N LYS A 50 11.08 10.39 -0.28
CA LYS A 50 11.36 9.01 -0.72
C LYS A 50 11.14 8.02 0.41
N GLU A 51 11.62 8.34 1.62
CA GLU A 51 11.44 7.50 2.79
C GLU A 51 9.96 7.33 3.14
N LYS A 52 9.21 8.43 3.19
CA LYS A 52 7.76 8.40 3.43
C LYS A 52 7.01 7.61 2.35
N ALA A 53 7.38 7.81 1.09
CA ALA A 53 6.77 7.08 -0.01
C ALA A 53 7.05 5.57 0.10
N SER A 54 8.26 5.18 0.48
CA SER A 54 8.63 3.79 0.71
C SER A 54 7.85 3.18 1.87
N GLU A 55 7.73 3.88 2.98
CA GLU A 55 6.95 3.44 4.14
C GLU A 55 5.47 3.29 3.80
N GLU A 56 4.89 4.25 3.08
CA GLU A 56 3.50 4.16 2.62
C GLU A 56 3.29 3.00 1.66
N ALA A 57 4.22 2.79 0.72
CA ALA A 57 4.16 1.66 -0.20
C ALA A 57 4.20 0.32 0.56
N GLU A 58 5.07 0.18 1.56
CA GLU A 58 5.14 -1.01 2.40
C GLU A 58 3.85 -1.26 3.17
N LYS A 59 3.24 -0.20 3.72
CA LYS A 59 1.95 -0.29 4.42
C LYS A 59 0.84 -0.75 3.48
N ILE A 60 0.77 -0.18 2.28
CA ILE A 60 -0.22 -0.53 1.27
C ILE A 60 -0.06 -2.00 0.85
N ILE A 61 1.17 -2.43 0.59
CA ILE A 61 1.46 -3.82 0.23
C ILE A 61 1.12 -4.78 1.36
N SER A 62 1.50 -4.45 2.60
CA SER A 62 1.20 -5.25 3.78
C SER A 62 -0.32 -5.37 4.01
N SER A 63 -1.04 -4.26 3.90
CA SER A 63 -2.50 -4.23 4.00
C SER A 63 -3.16 -5.05 2.90
N ALA A 64 -2.67 -4.93 1.66
CA ALA A 64 -3.19 -5.69 0.53
C ALA A 64 -2.96 -7.21 0.71
N LYS A 65 -1.79 -7.61 1.20
CA LYS A 65 -1.49 -9.01 1.52
C LYS A 65 -2.41 -9.57 2.60
N GLU A 66 -2.68 -8.77 3.63
CA GLU A 66 -3.60 -9.14 4.70
C GLU A 66 -5.03 -9.32 4.16
N GLN A 67 -5.50 -8.38 3.34
CA GLN A 67 -6.82 -8.47 2.70
C GLN A 67 -6.91 -9.69 1.79
N ILE A 68 -5.89 -9.97 0.98
CA ILE A 68 -5.84 -11.16 0.12
C ILE A 68 -5.90 -12.42 0.96
N ASN A 69 -5.15 -12.49 2.05
CA ASN A 69 -5.17 -13.65 2.94
C ASN A 69 -6.53 -13.85 3.58
N ASN A 70 -7.17 -12.77 4.03
CA ASN A 70 -8.53 -12.81 4.59
C ASN A 70 -9.56 -13.26 3.56
N GLU A 71 -9.49 -12.75 2.34
CA GLU A 71 -10.36 -13.18 1.23
C GLU A 71 -10.14 -14.65 0.87
N LYS A 72 -8.89 -15.09 0.86
CA LYS A 72 -8.55 -16.50 0.64
C LYS A 72 -9.15 -17.39 1.72
N MET A 73 -8.99 -17.02 2.99
CA MET A 73 -9.55 -17.77 4.12
C MET A 73 -11.08 -17.84 4.05
N LYS A 74 -11.70 -16.72 3.72
CA LYS A 74 -13.15 -16.62 3.53
C LYS A 74 -13.62 -17.52 2.38
N ALA A 75 -12.94 -17.47 1.24
CA ALA A 75 -13.25 -18.29 0.08
C ALA A 75 -13.09 -19.79 0.39
N MET A 76 -12.05 -20.16 1.14
CA MET A 76 -11.84 -21.55 1.57
C MET A 76 -12.94 -22.02 2.53
N THR A 77 -13.40 -21.16 3.42
CA THR A 77 -14.52 -21.47 4.32
C THR A 77 -15.82 -21.66 3.54
N GLU A 78 -16.10 -20.79 2.58
CA GLU A 78 -17.26 -20.91 1.69
C GLU A 78 -17.21 -22.20 0.87
N LEU A 79 -16.01 -22.53 0.34
CA LEU A 79 -15.81 -23.74 -0.42
C LEU A 79 -16.03 -24.99 0.44
N LYS A 80 -15.50 -25.01 1.66
CA LYS A 80 -15.74 -26.11 2.62
C LYS A 80 -17.21 -26.27 2.92
N ASN A 81 -17.93 -25.17 3.12
CA ASN A 81 -19.36 -25.20 3.37
C ASN A 81 -20.14 -25.75 2.16
N GLN A 82 -19.78 -25.32 0.95
CA GLN A 82 -20.38 -25.84 -0.27
C GLN A 82 -20.12 -27.34 -0.46
N VAL A 83 -18.90 -27.77 -0.23
CA VAL A 83 -18.54 -29.19 -0.30
C VAL A 83 -19.30 -29.99 0.75
N ALA A 84 -19.41 -29.48 1.96
CA ALA A 84 -20.20 -30.12 3.02
C ALA A 84 -21.67 -30.23 2.65
N ASP A 85 -22.27 -29.18 2.10
CA ASP A 85 -23.68 -29.20 1.66
C ASP A 85 -23.90 -30.19 0.51
N ILE A 86 -22.98 -30.23 -0.45
CA ILE A 86 -23.04 -31.20 -1.56
C ILE A 86 -22.90 -32.62 -1.01
N ALA A 87 -21.98 -32.86 -0.10
CA ALA A 87 -21.76 -34.17 0.52
C ALA A 87 -23.00 -34.65 1.28
N ILE A 88 -23.64 -33.74 2.04
CA ILE A 88 -24.87 -34.03 2.77
C ILE A 88 -26.03 -34.35 1.79
N THR A 89 -26.15 -33.54 0.74
CA THR A 89 -27.17 -33.75 -0.29
C THR A 89 -26.99 -35.09 -0.99
N MET A 90 -25.74 -35.45 -1.32
CA MET A 90 -25.45 -36.77 -1.93
C MET A 90 -25.71 -37.91 -0.95
N ALA A 91 -25.34 -37.75 0.32
CA ALA A 91 -25.62 -38.73 1.35
C ALA A 91 -27.13 -38.97 1.52
N GLU A 92 -27.91 -37.88 1.53
CA GLU A 92 -29.38 -37.97 1.60
C GLU A 92 -29.96 -38.70 0.40
N LYS A 93 -29.46 -38.46 -0.81
CA LYS A 93 -29.91 -39.17 -2.03
C LYS A 93 -29.55 -40.66 -1.97
N ILE A 94 -28.36 -41.00 -1.50
CA ILE A 94 -27.92 -42.37 -1.34
C ILE A 94 -28.80 -43.11 -0.31
N VAL A 95 -29.05 -42.47 0.84
CA VAL A 95 -29.91 -43.03 1.89
C VAL A 95 -31.35 -43.23 1.39
N LYS A 96 -31.89 -42.26 0.67
CA LYS A 96 -33.24 -42.38 0.08
C LYS A 96 -33.33 -43.53 -0.93
N SER A 97 -32.28 -43.67 -1.77
CA SER A 97 -32.20 -44.76 -2.73
C SER A 97 -32.12 -46.11 -2.03
N GLU A 98 -31.29 -46.25 -0.99
CA GLU A 98 -31.17 -47.47 -0.19
C GLU A 98 -32.50 -47.81 0.55
N LEU A 99 -33.17 -46.79 1.09
CA LEU A 99 -34.47 -46.99 1.75
C LEU A 99 -35.57 -47.41 0.76
N LYS A 100 -35.56 -46.87 -0.45
CA LYS A 100 -36.46 -47.33 -1.51
C LYS A 100 -36.20 -48.77 -1.91
N ASP A 101 -34.98 -49.16 -2.04
CA ASP A 101 -34.58 -50.54 -2.35
C ASP A 101 -34.96 -51.48 -1.21
N ALA A 102 -34.77 -51.06 0.05
CA ALA A 102 -35.18 -51.81 1.22
C ALA A 102 -36.72 -51.98 1.29
N ASP A 103 -37.45 -50.90 1.00
CA ASP A 103 -38.90 -50.97 0.92
C ASP A 103 -39.38 -51.86 -0.23
N LYS A 104 -38.77 -51.78 -1.40
CA LYS A 104 -39.05 -52.67 -2.53
C LYS A 104 -38.75 -54.10 -2.17
N GLN A 105 -37.66 -54.40 -1.48
CA GLN A 105 -37.31 -55.72 -1.01
C GLN A 105 -38.34 -56.25 0.00
N LYS A 106 -38.78 -55.42 0.94
CA LYS A 106 -39.83 -55.74 1.88
C LYS A 106 -41.15 -56.05 1.20
N ASP A 107 -41.53 -55.22 0.23
CA ASP A 107 -42.74 -55.44 -0.58
C ASP A 107 -42.69 -56.74 -1.35
N LEU A 108 -41.58 -57.03 -2.00
CA LEU A 108 -41.35 -58.30 -2.72
C LEU A 108 -41.44 -59.52 -1.79
N ILE A 109 -40.81 -59.44 -0.62
CA ILE A 109 -40.86 -60.48 0.40
C ILE A 109 -42.29 -60.66 0.92
N SER A 110 -42.98 -59.56 1.15
CA SER A 110 -44.38 -59.55 1.60
C SER A 110 -45.34 -60.19 0.58
N GLU A 111 -45.15 -59.86 -0.71
CA GLU A 111 -45.94 -60.49 -1.80
C GLU A 111 -45.65 -61.97 -1.94
N ALA A 112 -44.35 -62.37 -1.85
CA ALA A 112 -43.96 -63.76 -1.91
C ALA A 112 -44.55 -64.57 -0.76
N LEU A 113 -44.55 -64.01 0.46
CA LEU A 113 -45.19 -64.63 1.62
C LEU A 113 -46.68 -64.76 1.48
N LYS A 114 -47.37 -63.76 0.93
CA LYS A 114 -48.80 -63.81 0.64
C LYS A 114 -49.16 -64.89 -0.38
N LYS A 115 -48.35 -65.05 -1.42
CA LYS A 115 -48.54 -66.10 -2.44
C LYS A 115 -48.33 -67.53 -1.91
N GLN A 116 -47.45 -67.70 -0.93
CA GLN A 116 -47.24 -69.00 -0.31
C GLN A 116 -48.28 -69.40 0.72
N MET A 117 -49.00 -68.43 1.30
CA MET A 117 -50.08 -68.67 2.27
C MET A 117 -51.40 -68.99 1.63
N ASN A 118 -51.54 -68.67 0.35
CA ASN A 118 -52.76 -69.02 -0.45
C ASN A 118 -52.50 -70.31 -1.25
#